data_1b58df607377c96d9c622ad1c99f61ec
#
_entry.id   1b58df607377c96d9c622ad1c99f61ec
#
_cell.length_a   1.000
_cell.length_b   1.000
_cell.length_c   1.000
_cell.angle_alpha   90.00
_cell.angle_beta   90.00
_cell.angle_gamma   90.00
#
_symmetry.space_group_name_H-M   'P 1'
#
loop_
_entity.id
_entity.type
_entity.pdbx_description
1 polymer ?
#
loop_
_entity_poly.entity_id
_entity_poly.type
_entity_poly.pdbx_seq_one_letter_code
_entity_poly.pdbx_strand_id
1 'polypeptide(L)'
;HTSKPKDDPAAAVTPTPTPQVNPITPIQSSAALAQTEDKGSTYVDQIYFLGDKSLKVLQTESMLTGKDAKKQVWVPDTGSLPASSLDTAKYKSPVTGNNVPADEICEVNKPAYLVICPSADNISMTNEEQIKSVYTTLINAVKAKSPNTKIICCSLTPIASNYQYEDITNEL
;
A
#
# COMPACT_ATOMS: atom_id res chain seq x y z
N HIS A 1 42.26 36.35 51.71
CA HIS A 1 40.82 36.39 51.33
C HIS A 1 40.61 35.47 50.11
N THR A 2 40.15 34.27 50.37
CA THR A 2 39.77 33.31 49.36
C THR A 2 38.26 33.39 49.17
N SER A 3 37.79 33.85 48.04
CA SER A 3 36.38 33.87 47.67
C SER A 3 35.98 32.50 47.13
N LYS A 4 34.98 31.90 47.77
CA LYS A 4 34.32 30.65 47.37
C LYS A 4 33.41 30.91 46.16
N PRO A 5 33.39 30.02 45.17
CA PRO A 5 32.43 30.13 44.05
C PRO A 5 31.01 29.84 44.57
N LYS A 6 30.07 30.64 44.06
CA LYS A 6 28.66 30.55 44.36
C LYS A 6 28.04 29.49 43.45
N ASP A 7 27.45 28.45 44.01
CA ASP A 7 26.69 27.43 43.31
C ASP A 7 25.45 28.05 42.67
N ASP A 8 25.37 27.96 41.38
CA ASP A 8 24.18 28.29 40.59
C ASP A 8 23.20 27.11 40.66
N PRO A 9 21.91 27.30 40.98
CA PRO A 9 20.97 26.19 40.99
C PRO A 9 20.68 25.73 39.57
N ALA A 10 20.89 24.44 39.28
CA ALA A 10 20.55 23.79 38.00
C ALA A 10 19.10 24.03 37.66
N ALA A 11 18.89 24.58 36.44
CA ALA A 11 17.57 24.79 35.89
C ALA A 11 16.81 23.45 35.78
N ALA A 12 15.65 23.38 36.41
CA ALA A 12 14.78 22.22 36.32
C ALA A 12 14.31 22.04 34.86
N VAL A 13 14.72 20.95 34.21
CA VAL A 13 14.21 20.54 32.91
C VAL A 13 12.75 20.12 33.05
N THR A 14 11.87 20.93 32.52
CA THR A 14 10.46 20.59 32.40
C THR A 14 10.34 19.40 31.44
N PRO A 15 9.69 18.27 31.82
CA PRO A 15 9.53 17.15 30.91
C PRO A 15 8.66 17.58 29.72
N THR A 16 9.17 17.36 28.52
CA THR A 16 8.43 17.54 27.29
C THR A 16 7.20 16.62 27.31
N PRO A 17 5.99 17.12 27.04
CA PRO A 17 4.80 16.27 27.04
C PRO A 17 4.95 15.18 25.98
N THR A 18 4.80 13.93 26.39
CA THR A 18 4.71 12.78 25.48
C THR A 18 3.47 12.97 24.58
N PRO A 19 3.60 12.83 23.26
CA PRO A 19 2.45 12.92 22.37
C PRO A 19 1.40 11.89 22.80
N GLN A 20 0.21 12.34 23.17
CA GLN A 20 -0.94 11.46 23.36
C GLN A 20 -1.36 10.94 22.01
N VAL A 21 -1.10 9.67 21.74
CA VAL A 21 -1.69 8.95 20.61
C VAL A 21 -3.18 8.81 20.94
N ASN A 22 -4.03 9.56 20.27
CA ASN A 22 -5.46 9.37 20.35
C ASN A 22 -5.76 7.93 19.88
N PRO A 23 -6.49 7.11 20.64
CA PRO A 23 -6.88 5.80 20.17
C PRO A 23 -7.70 5.98 18.89
N ILE A 24 -7.23 5.40 17.80
CA ILE A 24 -7.97 5.35 16.54
C ILE A 24 -9.23 4.55 16.82
N THR A 25 -10.36 5.23 16.96
CA THR A 25 -11.66 4.57 17.02
C THR A 25 -11.86 3.87 15.69
N PRO A 26 -12.02 2.53 15.66
CA PRO A 26 -12.26 1.84 14.40
C PRO A 26 -13.50 2.45 13.75
N ILE A 27 -13.37 3.01 12.56
CA ILE A 27 -14.50 3.42 11.76
C ILE A 27 -15.26 2.13 11.45
N GLN A 28 -16.36 1.89 12.11
CA GLN A 28 -17.30 0.84 11.73
C GLN A 28 -17.95 1.30 10.41
N SER A 29 -17.25 1.07 9.30
CA SER A 29 -17.84 1.26 8.00
C SER A 29 -18.68 0.03 7.67
N SER A 30 -19.81 0.24 7.02
CA SER A 30 -20.61 -0.82 6.40
C SER A 30 -19.83 -1.63 5.35
N ALA A 31 -18.61 -1.21 5.03
CA ALA A 31 -17.65 -1.86 4.15
C ALA A 31 -16.70 -2.85 4.87
N ALA A 32 -16.74 -2.95 6.19
CA ALA A 32 -15.96 -3.95 6.91
C ALA A 32 -16.44 -5.35 6.52
N LEU A 33 -15.54 -6.16 5.99
CA LEU A 33 -15.86 -7.55 5.65
C LEU A 33 -16.04 -8.37 6.93
N ALA A 34 -17.13 -9.16 6.99
CA ALA A 34 -17.31 -10.11 8.07
C ALA A 34 -16.26 -11.22 7.98
N GLN A 35 -15.89 -11.77 9.13
CA GLN A 35 -15.04 -12.96 9.17
C GLN A 35 -15.75 -14.12 8.46
N THR A 36 -15.05 -14.79 7.57
CA THR A 36 -15.54 -15.94 6.83
C THR A 36 -14.65 -17.15 7.10
N GLU A 37 -15.14 -18.34 6.74
CA GLU A 37 -14.34 -19.55 6.78
C GLU A 37 -13.18 -19.48 5.77
N ASP A 38 -12.08 -20.16 6.09
CA ASP A 38 -10.96 -20.33 5.16
C ASP A 38 -11.43 -21.06 3.90
N LYS A 39 -11.22 -20.46 2.75
CA LYS A 39 -11.59 -21.02 1.44
C LYS A 39 -10.45 -21.80 0.78
N GLY A 40 -9.30 -21.87 1.44
CA GLY A 40 -8.15 -22.63 1.01
C GLY A 40 -7.36 -22.02 -0.16
N SER A 41 -6.29 -22.71 -0.56
CA SER A 41 -5.34 -22.23 -1.58
C SER A 41 -5.96 -22.00 -2.94
N THR A 42 -6.93 -22.82 -3.35
CA THR A 42 -7.63 -22.67 -4.64
C THR A 42 -8.35 -21.32 -4.75
N TYR A 43 -8.88 -20.81 -3.65
CA TYR A 43 -9.46 -19.47 -3.62
C TYR A 43 -8.39 -18.39 -3.72
N VAL A 44 -7.29 -18.55 -2.99
CA VAL A 44 -6.16 -17.60 -3.00
C VAL A 44 -5.50 -17.53 -4.38
N ASP A 45 -5.42 -18.63 -5.12
CA ASP A 45 -4.87 -18.68 -6.49
C ASP A 45 -5.62 -17.78 -7.48
N GLN A 46 -6.83 -17.34 -7.17
CA GLN A 46 -7.62 -16.44 -8.00
C GLN A 46 -7.38 -14.96 -7.73
N ILE A 47 -6.52 -14.64 -6.76
CA ILE A 47 -6.22 -13.27 -6.32
C ILE A 47 -4.90 -12.83 -6.94
N TYR A 48 -4.92 -11.70 -7.67
CA TYR A 48 -3.72 -11.07 -8.20
C TYR A 48 -3.44 -9.77 -7.46
N PHE A 49 -2.17 -9.46 -7.31
CA PHE A 49 -1.70 -8.33 -6.54
C PHE A 49 -0.86 -7.40 -7.42
N LEU A 50 -1.22 -6.13 -7.45
CA LEU A 50 -0.42 -5.05 -8.03
C LEU A 50 0.09 -4.15 -6.91
N GLY A 51 1.39 -3.91 -6.85
CA GLY A 51 1.96 -3.06 -5.81
C GLY A 51 3.44 -2.81 -5.99
N ASP A 52 4.05 -2.28 -4.96
CA ASP A 52 5.48 -2.05 -4.91
C ASP A 52 6.27 -3.34 -4.57
N LYS A 53 7.59 -3.19 -4.47
CA LYS A 53 8.49 -4.33 -4.19
C LYS A 53 8.22 -5.03 -2.86
N SER A 54 7.53 -4.40 -1.90
CA SER A 54 7.20 -5.02 -0.60
C SER A 54 6.27 -6.22 -0.77
N LEU A 55 5.40 -6.21 -1.79
CA LEU A 55 4.50 -7.33 -2.08
C LEU A 55 5.23 -8.63 -2.43
N LYS A 56 6.51 -8.58 -2.80
CA LYS A 56 7.28 -9.79 -3.08
C LYS A 56 7.41 -10.69 -1.85
N VAL A 57 7.22 -10.15 -0.65
CA VAL A 57 7.18 -10.95 0.60
C VAL A 57 6.13 -12.04 0.53
N LEU A 58 5.00 -11.82 -0.13
CA LEU A 58 3.95 -12.82 -0.31
C LEU A 58 4.46 -14.09 -1.01
N GLN A 59 5.47 -13.95 -1.87
CA GLN A 59 6.11 -15.06 -2.57
C GLN A 59 7.31 -15.61 -1.81
N THR A 60 8.16 -14.74 -1.25
CA THR A 60 9.39 -15.16 -0.55
C THR A 60 9.12 -15.88 0.75
N GLU A 61 8.07 -15.46 1.48
CA GLU A 61 7.65 -16.11 2.73
C GLU A 61 6.62 -17.24 2.49
N SER A 62 6.48 -17.70 1.25
CA SER A 62 5.59 -18.81 0.88
C SER A 62 4.13 -18.61 1.33
N MET A 63 3.67 -17.34 1.38
CA MET A 63 2.27 -17.03 1.70
C MET A 63 1.34 -17.39 0.54
N LEU A 64 1.87 -17.40 -0.69
CA LEU A 64 1.20 -17.87 -1.89
C LEU A 64 1.78 -19.23 -2.26
N THR A 65 1.04 -20.30 -2.05
CA THR A 65 1.50 -21.69 -2.19
C THR A 65 0.87 -22.44 -3.36
N GLY A 66 -0.06 -21.82 -4.07
CA GLY A 66 -0.74 -22.44 -5.20
C GLY A 66 0.16 -22.61 -6.42
N LYS A 67 -0.30 -23.38 -7.41
CA LYS A 67 0.42 -23.62 -8.68
C LYS A 67 0.73 -22.35 -9.47
N ASP A 68 -0.10 -21.31 -9.30
CA ASP A 68 0.01 -20.04 -9.99
C ASP A 68 0.64 -18.93 -9.14
N ALA A 69 1.17 -19.27 -7.95
CA ALA A 69 1.76 -18.31 -7.01
C ALA A 69 2.76 -17.34 -7.67
N LYS A 70 3.58 -17.85 -8.60
CA LYS A 70 4.56 -17.04 -9.34
C LYS A 70 3.93 -15.98 -10.26
N LYS A 71 2.66 -16.15 -10.62
CA LYS A 71 1.94 -15.24 -11.54
C LYS A 71 1.08 -14.21 -10.81
N GLN A 72 0.94 -14.31 -9.50
CA GLN A 72 -0.02 -13.53 -8.73
C GLN A 72 0.48 -12.15 -8.34
N VAL A 73 1.80 -11.93 -8.20
CA VAL A 73 2.38 -10.67 -7.73
C VAL A 73 3.07 -9.93 -8.87
N TRP A 74 2.60 -8.73 -9.14
CA TRP A 74 3.06 -7.89 -10.22
C TRP A 74 3.58 -6.56 -9.66
N VAL A 75 4.83 -6.26 -9.96
CA VAL A 75 5.57 -5.11 -9.44
C VAL A 75 6.20 -4.36 -10.61
N PRO A 76 6.16 -3.03 -10.65
CA PRO A 76 6.88 -2.26 -11.67
C PRO A 76 8.41 -2.54 -11.61
N ASP A 77 9.09 -2.39 -12.74
CA ASP A 77 10.56 -2.54 -12.81
C ASP A 77 11.30 -1.63 -11.83
N THR A 78 10.76 -0.44 -11.57
CA THR A 78 11.29 0.51 -10.58
C THR A 78 11.18 0.00 -9.15
N GLY A 79 10.31 -0.97 -8.89
CA GLY A 79 9.99 -1.45 -7.55
C GLY A 79 9.06 -0.53 -6.75
N SER A 80 8.62 0.58 -7.34
CA SER A 80 7.73 1.57 -6.72
C SER A 80 6.42 1.66 -7.50
N LEU A 81 5.30 1.85 -6.80
CA LEU A 81 3.98 2.06 -7.39
C LEU A 81 3.29 3.26 -6.73
N PRO A 82 3.68 4.50 -7.06
CA PRO A 82 3.00 5.68 -6.54
C PRO A 82 1.51 5.69 -6.86
N ALA A 83 0.67 6.13 -5.92
CA ALA A 83 -0.77 6.24 -6.12
C ALA A 83 -1.14 7.12 -7.32
N SER A 84 -0.32 8.14 -7.61
CA SER A 84 -0.48 9.05 -8.74
C SER A 84 -0.17 8.45 -10.12
N SER A 85 0.35 7.23 -10.19
CA SER A 85 0.81 6.59 -11.43
C SER A 85 0.10 5.27 -11.74
N LEU A 86 -0.94 4.91 -11.01
CA LEU A 86 -1.61 3.61 -11.13
C LEU A 86 -2.20 3.36 -12.52
N ASP A 87 -2.69 4.39 -13.20
CA ASP A 87 -3.31 4.32 -14.52
C ASP A 87 -2.30 4.17 -15.66
N THR A 88 -1.05 4.58 -15.43
CA THR A 88 0.04 4.52 -16.42
C THR A 88 1.11 3.49 -16.10
N ALA A 89 1.06 2.91 -14.90
CA ALA A 89 2.03 1.95 -14.45
C ALA A 89 2.05 0.70 -15.33
N LYS A 90 3.26 0.22 -15.58
CA LYS A 90 3.49 -1.08 -16.21
C LYS A 90 4.22 -1.98 -15.24
N TYR A 91 3.82 -3.23 -15.24
CA TYR A 91 4.28 -4.23 -14.29
C TYR A 91 5.09 -5.28 -15.01
N LYS A 92 6.21 -5.67 -14.42
CA LYS A 92 7.06 -6.71 -14.99
C LYS A 92 6.37 -8.07 -14.89
N SER A 93 6.15 -8.69 -16.03
CA SER A 93 5.59 -10.03 -16.09
C SER A 93 6.53 -11.03 -15.40
N PRO A 94 6.06 -11.77 -14.40
CA PRO A 94 6.87 -12.79 -13.74
C PRO A 94 7.13 -14.02 -14.64
N VAL A 95 6.47 -14.09 -15.79
CA VAL A 95 6.61 -15.20 -16.75
C VAL A 95 7.49 -14.81 -17.94
N THR A 96 7.22 -13.64 -18.54
CA THR A 96 7.89 -13.22 -19.80
C THR A 96 8.97 -12.16 -19.57
N GLY A 97 8.98 -11.49 -18.43
CA GLY A 97 9.85 -10.34 -18.16
C GLY A 97 9.44 -9.04 -18.86
N ASN A 98 8.40 -9.06 -19.70
CA ASN A 98 7.91 -7.88 -20.39
C ASN A 98 7.12 -6.96 -19.43
N ASN A 99 7.10 -5.68 -19.76
CA ASN A 99 6.31 -4.69 -19.02
C ASN A 99 4.88 -4.64 -19.58
N VAL A 100 3.89 -4.94 -18.72
CA VAL A 100 2.48 -5.12 -19.08
C VAL A 100 1.60 -4.19 -18.23
N PRO A 101 0.64 -3.45 -18.82
CA PRO A 101 -0.30 -2.65 -18.06
C PRO A 101 -1.35 -3.54 -17.34
N ALA A 102 -2.00 -2.97 -16.30
CA ALA A 102 -2.92 -3.72 -15.43
C ALA A 102 -4.12 -4.34 -16.18
N ASP A 103 -4.67 -3.64 -17.14
CA ASP A 103 -5.80 -4.10 -17.94
C ASP A 103 -5.45 -5.33 -18.80
N GLU A 104 -4.25 -5.38 -19.39
CA GLU A 104 -3.76 -6.55 -20.14
C GLU A 104 -3.48 -7.73 -19.21
N ILE A 105 -2.94 -7.49 -18.00
CA ILE A 105 -2.76 -8.53 -16.99
C ILE A 105 -4.10 -9.20 -16.71
N CYS A 106 -5.14 -8.41 -16.50
CA CYS A 106 -6.48 -8.91 -16.21
C CYS A 106 -7.16 -9.53 -17.43
N GLU A 107 -6.91 -9.01 -18.64
CA GLU A 107 -7.42 -9.57 -19.88
C GLU A 107 -6.93 -11.01 -20.09
N VAL A 108 -5.65 -11.24 -19.89
CA VAL A 108 -5.01 -12.55 -20.11
C VAL A 108 -5.30 -13.53 -18.99
N ASN A 109 -5.20 -13.09 -17.73
CA ASN A 109 -5.25 -14.00 -16.59
C ASN A 109 -6.65 -14.15 -15.98
N LYS A 110 -7.58 -13.21 -16.28
CA LYS A 110 -8.96 -13.24 -15.76
C LYS A 110 -9.04 -13.51 -14.25
N PRO A 111 -8.30 -12.79 -13.40
CA PRO A 111 -8.34 -13.03 -11.96
C PRO A 111 -9.74 -12.77 -11.41
N ALA A 112 -10.17 -13.55 -10.41
CA ALA A 112 -11.43 -13.26 -9.71
C ALA A 112 -11.31 -11.97 -8.90
N TYR A 113 -10.13 -11.72 -8.33
CA TYR A 113 -9.83 -10.54 -7.52
C TYR A 113 -8.52 -9.90 -7.95
N LEU A 114 -8.51 -8.57 -8.04
CA LEU A 114 -7.34 -7.75 -8.24
C LEU A 114 -7.17 -6.84 -7.04
N VAL A 115 -6.11 -7.03 -6.28
CA VAL A 115 -5.75 -6.21 -5.12
C VAL A 115 -4.70 -5.19 -5.56
N ILE A 116 -4.97 -3.91 -5.32
CA ILE A 116 -4.08 -2.81 -5.70
C ILE A 116 -3.54 -2.19 -4.42
N CYS A 117 -2.22 -2.27 -4.23
CA CYS A 117 -1.51 -1.78 -3.05
C CYS A 117 -0.49 -0.72 -3.47
N PRO A 118 -0.88 0.55 -3.57
CA PRO A 118 0.05 1.61 -3.93
C PRO A 118 1.05 1.87 -2.80
N SER A 119 2.22 2.39 -3.16
CA SER A 119 3.19 2.94 -2.22
C SER A 119 2.88 4.39 -1.89
N ALA A 120 3.42 4.87 -0.75
CA ALA A 120 3.33 6.28 -0.37
C ALA A 120 4.34 7.18 -1.13
N ASP A 121 5.09 6.64 -2.08
CA ASP A 121 6.06 7.41 -2.85
C ASP A 121 5.41 8.58 -3.57
N ASN A 122 6.04 9.74 -3.47
CA ASN A 122 5.58 11.00 -4.09
C ASN A 122 4.17 11.45 -3.67
N ILE A 123 3.66 11.01 -2.54
CA ILE A 123 2.30 11.34 -2.10
C ILE A 123 2.08 12.85 -1.90
N SER A 124 3.11 13.58 -1.45
CA SER A 124 3.09 15.03 -1.29
C SER A 124 2.96 15.81 -2.60
N MET A 125 3.13 15.14 -3.74
CA MET A 125 3.05 15.75 -5.08
C MET A 125 1.69 15.52 -5.75
N THR A 126 0.70 15.00 -5.03
CA THR A 126 -0.62 14.69 -5.54
C THR A 126 -1.71 15.16 -4.57
N ASN A 127 -2.95 15.15 -5.03
CA ASN A 127 -4.11 15.48 -4.23
C ASN A 127 -5.21 14.44 -4.41
N GLU A 128 -6.25 14.54 -3.58
CA GLU A 128 -7.35 13.58 -3.56
C GLU A 128 -8.07 13.45 -4.93
N GLU A 129 -8.29 14.55 -5.62
CA GLU A 129 -8.97 14.54 -6.94
C GLU A 129 -8.14 13.83 -8.00
N GLN A 130 -6.83 14.06 -8.01
CA GLN A 130 -5.91 13.36 -8.90
C GLN A 130 -5.88 11.86 -8.60
N ILE A 131 -5.82 11.47 -7.34
CA ILE A 131 -5.85 10.06 -6.93
C ILE A 131 -7.17 9.42 -7.38
N LYS A 132 -8.31 10.05 -7.14
CA LYS A 132 -9.62 9.55 -7.59
C LYS A 132 -9.68 9.39 -9.10
N SER A 133 -9.16 10.35 -9.86
CA SER A 133 -9.10 10.29 -11.32
C SER A 133 -8.27 9.11 -11.81
N VAL A 134 -7.08 8.92 -11.24
CA VAL A 134 -6.16 7.82 -11.57
C VAL A 134 -6.80 6.46 -11.28
N TYR A 135 -7.40 6.29 -10.10
CA TYR A 135 -8.11 5.05 -9.77
C TYR A 135 -9.29 4.81 -10.72
N THR A 136 -10.07 5.84 -11.03
CA THR A 136 -11.20 5.73 -11.97
C THR A 136 -10.74 5.26 -13.34
N THR A 137 -9.68 5.83 -13.88
CA THR A 137 -9.09 5.44 -15.15
C THR A 137 -8.63 3.98 -15.14
N LEU A 138 -7.88 3.58 -14.11
CA LEU A 138 -7.41 2.21 -13.97
C LEU A 138 -8.57 1.20 -13.85
N ILE A 139 -9.55 1.49 -12.99
CA ILE A 139 -10.71 0.61 -12.77
C ILE A 139 -11.50 0.43 -14.08
N ASN A 140 -11.74 1.51 -14.81
CA ASN A 140 -12.46 1.46 -16.09
C ASN A 140 -11.70 0.65 -17.14
N ALA A 141 -10.37 0.82 -17.24
CA ALA A 141 -9.54 0.04 -18.14
C ALA A 141 -9.59 -1.47 -17.83
N VAL A 142 -9.43 -1.84 -16.56
CA VAL A 142 -9.53 -3.24 -16.12
C VAL A 142 -10.94 -3.79 -16.39
N LYS A 143 -11.98 -3.05 -16.05
CA LYS A 143 -13.38 -3.50 -16.24
C LYS A 143 -13.75 -3.68 -17.71
N ALA A 144 -13.21 -2.86 -18.60
CA ALA A 144 -13.43 -3.00 -20.04
C ALA A 144 -12.91 -4.34 -20.58
N LYS A 145 -11.77 -4.82 -20.08
CA LYS A 145 -11.14 -6.07 -20.54
C LYS A 145 -11.44 -7.30 -19.69
N SER A 146 -11.75 -7.10 -18.39
CA SER A 146 -12.07 -8.17 -17.44
C SER A 146 -13.23 -7.77 -16.52
N PRO A 147 -14.46 -7.72 -17.03
CA PRO A 147 -15.63 -7.17 -16.31
C PRO A 147 -15.97 -7.93 -15.03
N ASN A 148 -15.63 -9.21 -14.96
CA ASN A 148 -15.91 -10.06 -13.80
C ASN A 148 -14.86 -9.96 -12.68
N THR A 149 -13.69 -9.36 -12.95
CA THR A 149 -12.66 -9.15 -11.93
C THR A 149 -13.16 -8.17 -10.87
N LYS A 150 -13.17 -8.58 -9.62
CA LYS A 150 -13.46 -7.69 -8.49
C LYS A 150 -12.18 -6.97 -8.09
N ILE A 151 -12.27 -5.64 -7.94
CA ILE A 151 -11.11 -4.80 -7.65
C ILE A 151 -11.17 -4.39 -6.17
N ILE A 152 -10.07 -4.58 -5.46
CA ILE A 152 -9.88 -4.19 -4.07
C ILE A 152 -8.75 -3.15 -4.04
N CYS A 153 -9.10 -1.92 -3.68
CA CYS A 153 -8.13 -0.85 -3.53
C CYS A 153 -7.70 -0.76 -2.06
N CYS A 154 -6.42 -0.99 -1.80
CA CYS A 154 -5.86 -0.80 -0.46
C CYS A 154 -5.61 0.69 -0.22
N SER A 155 -5.78 1.13 1.02
CA SER A 155 -5.30 2.43 1.47
C SER A 155 -3.77 2.45 1.49
N LEU A 156 -3.19 3.65 1.51
CA LEU A 156 -1.76 3.80 1.78
C LEU A 156 -1.45 3.26 3.18
N THR A 157 -0.30 2.60 3.30
CA THR A 157 0.20 2.17 4.61
C THR A 157 0.61 3.39 5.43
N PRO A 158 0.22 3.46 6.72
CA PRO A 158 0.72 4.51 7.60
C PRO A 158 2.25 4.51 7.65
N ILE A 159 2.85 5.68 7.67
CA ILE A 159 4.30 5.84 7.84
C ILE A 159 4.61 5.82 9.34
N ALA A 160 5.72 5.19 9.71
CA ALA A 160 6.17 5.14 11.09
C ALA A 160 6.49 6.55 11.62
N SER A 161 6.17 6.82 12.88
CA SER A 161 6.33 8.13 13.53
C SER A 161 7.77 8.68 13.55
N ASN A 162 8.75 7.83 13.34
CA ASN A 162 10.15 8.23 13.20
C ASN A 162 10.60 8.46 11.76
N TYR A 163 9.69 8.40 10.79
CA TYR A 163 10.00 8.68 9.39
C TYR A 163 9.83 10.16 9.08
N GLN A 164 10.77 10.75 8.37
CA GLN A 164 10.86 12.21 8.16
C GLN A 164 9.67 12.83 7.37
N TYR A 165 8.80 12.00 6.79
CA TYR A 165 7.63 12.42 6.00
C TYR A 165 6.31 11.95 6.61
N GLU A 166 6.29 11.66 7.93
CA GLU A 166 5.11 11.20 8.64
C GLU A 166 3.92 12.15 8.47
N ASP A 167 4.16 13.44 8.65
CA ASP A 167 3.10 14.46 8.63
C ASP A 167 2.37 14.50 7.28
N ILE A 168 3.09 14.31 6.18
CA ILE A 168 2.52 14.34 4.83
C ILE A 168 1.54 13.19 4.59
N THR A 169 1.79 12.03 5.18
CA THR A 169 0.97 10.84 4.95
C THR A 169 -0.27 10.79 5.84
N ASN A 170 -0.18 11.37 7.04
CA ASN A 170 -1.28 11.35 8.00
C ASN A 170 -2.35 12.42 7.72
N GLU A 171 -2.07 13.37 6.84
CA GLU A 171 -3.03 14.38 6.37
C GLU A 171 -3.88 13.91 5.16
N LEU A 172 -3.57 12.77 4.55
CA LEU A 172 -4.24 12.19 3.39
C LEU A 172 -5.04 10.93 3.74
#